data_e796aa619b6c453bf68b44af13274f56
#
_entry.id   e796aa619b6c453bf68b44af13274f56
#
_cell.length_a   1.000
_cell.length_b   1.000
_cell.length_c   1.000
_cell.angle_alpha   90.00
_cell.angle_beta   90.00
_cell.angle_gamma   90.00
#
_symmetry.space_group_name_H-M   'P 1'
#
loop_
_entity.id
_entity.type
_entity.pdbx_description
1 polymer ?
#
loop_
_entity_poly.entity_id
_entity_poly.type
_entity_poly.pdbx_seq_one_letter_code
_entity_poly.pdbx_strand_id
1 'polypeptide(L)'
;HTPLILNQAGAKLSKRDGVTSISDFQKMGYTADAIANYMTLLGWSPPEPMTEIFTLSEAAEKFSFDRVNKAGAKFDWDKLNWLNGQYLHTMPVAQVTDLLIPYWQAAGYEFDPEHDRPWLEQITALVAPSLARLDEVIEMTRYLFKPLEFTEDAKTHLQQEGSTTAIQAILNAMDAQALTEASTQDIIKQVVKEQNLKKGVVMKSLRAALTGALQGPDLVQSWLILNQKGMDRDRFQQALSLS
;
A
#
# COMPACT_ATOMS: atom_id res chain seq x y z
N HIS A 1 40.53 -5.86 3.87
CA HIS A 1 39.55 -6.87 3.43
C HIS A 1 38.23 -6.62 4.15
N THR A 2 37.14 -6.65 3.39
CA THR A 2 35.77 -6.58 3.94
C THR A 2 35.12 -7.97 3.81
N PRO A 3 34.22 -8.35 4.73
CA PRO A 3 33.51 -9.63 4.62
C PRO A 3 32.60 -9.64 3.39
N LEU A 4 32.32 -10.84 2.88
CA LEU A 4 31.38 -11.02 1.78
C LEU A 4 29.95 -10.89 2.28
N ILE A 5 29.07 -10.36 1.41
CA ILE A 5 27.62 -10.46 1.60
C ILE A 5 27.19 -11.86 1.11
N LEU A 6 26.48 -12.57 1.97
CA LEU A 6 26.04 -13.94 1.75
C LEU A 6 24.53 -13.98 1.49
N ASN A 7 24.09 -14.98 0.72
CA ASN A 7 22.67 -15.30 0.62
C ASN A 7 22.20 -16.11 1.85
N GLN A 8 20.91 -16.44 1.93
CA GLN A 8 20.35 -17.21 3.04
C GLN A 8 20.99 -18.58 3.22
N ALA A 9 21.47 -19.21 2.13
CA ALA A 9 22.17 -20.50 2.17
C ALA A 9 23.64 -20.38 2.63
N GLY A 10 24.14 -19.15 2.88
CA GLY A 10 25.51 -18.90 3.30
C GLY A 10 26.54 -18.86 2.15
N ALA A 11 26.10 -18.90 0.90
CA ALA A 11 26.94 -18.69 -0.26
C ALA A 11 27.06 -17.19 -0.58
N LYS A 12 28.08 -16.79 -1.35
CA LYS A 12 28.27 -15.42 -1.82
C LYS A 12 27.00 -14.96 -2.57
N LEU A 13 26.46 -13.80 -2.17
CA LEU A 13 25.34 -13.18 -2.87
C LEU A 13 25.69 -12.95 -4.35
N SER A 14 24.81 -13.36 -5.24
CA SER A 14 25.06 -13.38 -6.68
C SER A 14 23.84 -12.93 -7.48
N LYS A 15 24.01 -12.73 -8.79
CA LYS A 15 22.93 -12.42 -9.73
C LYS A 15 21.71 -13.36 -9.65
N ARG A 16 21.94 -14.62 -9.27
CA ARG A 16 20.88 -15.63 -9.15
C ARG A 16 19.99 -15.42 -7.93
N ASP A 17 20.43 -14.59 -6.98
CA ASP A 17 19.68 -14.24 -5.77
C ASP A 17 18.72 -13.05 -5.99
N GLY A 18 18.54 -12.59 -7.25
CA GLY A 18 17.48 -11.68 -7.67
C GLY A 18 17.88 -10.23 -7.88
N VAL A 19 19.03 -9.77 -7.36
CA VAL A 19 19.46 -8.38 -7.47
C VAL A 19 20.95 -8.28 -7.80
N THR A 20 21.28 -7.40 -8.75
CA THR A 20 22.64 -7.25 -9.24
C THR A 20 23.18 -5.83 -9.18
N SER A 21 22.31 -4.85 -9.07
CA SER A 21 22.66 -3.43 -9.14
C SER A 21 21.76 -2.59 -8.26
N ILE A 22 22.21 -1.40 -7.93
CA ILE A 22 21.39 -0.38 -7.22
C ILE A 22 20.13 -0.03 -8.02
N SER A 23 20.20 -0.02 -9.35
CA SER A 23 19.03 0.22 -10.20
C SER A 23 17.95 -0.86 -10.10
N ASP A 24 18.32 -2.09 -9.76
CA ASP A 24 17.34 -3.15 -9.53
C ASP A 24 16.57 -2.89 -8.22
N PHE A 25 17.24 -2.47 -7.15
CA PHE A 25 16.59 -2.05 -5.90
C PHE A 25 15.63 -0.87 -6.13
N GLN A 26 16.04 0.13 -6.91
CA GLN A 26 15.18 1.25 -7.26
C GLN A 26 13.91 0.78 -7.98
N LYS A 27 14.05 -0.10 -9.00
CA LYS A 27 12.88 -0.66 -9.71
C LYS A 27 11.94 -1.46 -8.80
N MET A 28 12.49 -2.12 -7.79
CA MET A 28 11.73 -2.84 -6.76
C MET A 28 11.09 -1.92 -5.71
N GLY A 29 11.28 -0.61 -5.81
CA GLY A 29 10.62 0.34 -4.92
C GLY A 29 11.35 0.65 -3.60
N TYR A 30 12.65 0.34 -3.52
CA TYR A 30 13.45 0.74 -2.37
C TYR A 30 13.97 2.17 -2.51
N THR A 31 13.94 2.93 -1.42
CA THR A 31 14.51 4.27 -1.34
C THR A 31 16.03 4.21 -1.17
N ALA A 32 16.72 5.25 -1.64
CA ALA A 32 18.17 5.32 -1.53
C ALA A 32 18.64 5.32 -0.06
N ASP A 33 17.93 6.02 0.82
CA ASP A 33 18.24 6.10 2.25
C ASP A 33 18.10 4.74 2.94
N ALA A 34 17.03 4.00 2.63
CA ALA A 34 16.82 2.65 3.17
C ALA A 34 17.90 1.67 2.73
N ILE A 35 18.28 1.71 1.44
CA ILE A 35 19.36 0.87 0.92
C ILE A 35 20.68 1.22 1.60
N ALA A 36 21.02 2.51 1.72
CA ALA A 36 22.26 2.96 2.33
C ALA A 36 22.34 2.58 3.82
N ASN A 37 21.27 2.76 4.56
CA ASN A 37 21.16 2.34 5.95
C ASN A 37 21.31 0.82 6.08
N TYR A 38 20.56 0.05 5.29
CA TYR A 38 20.62 -1.41 5.33
C TYR A 38 22.02 -1.95 4.98
N MET A 39 22.65 -1.43 3.92
CA MET A 39 24.00 -1.84 3.53
C MET A 39 25.04 -1.51 4.62
N THR A 40 24.85 -0.41 5.34
CA THR A 40 25.69 -0.08 6.51
C THR A 40 25.53 -1.12 7.60
N LEU A 41 24.30 -1.54 7.92
CA LEU A 41 24.02 -2.56 8.94
C LEU A 41 24.55 -3.96 8.58
N LEU A 42 24.75 -4.28 7.32
CA LEU A 42 25.33 -5.56 6.92
C LEU A 42 26.79 -5.70 7.37
N GLY A 43 27.52 -4.62 7.46
CA GLY A 43 28.95 -4.64 7.81
C GLY A 43 29.32 -3.94 9.10
N TRP A 44 28.43 -3.18 9.71
CA TRP A 44 28.71 -2.34 10.87
C TRP A 44 27.58 -2.37 11.88
N SER A 45 27.92 -2.36 13.16
CA SER A 45 26.96 -2.35 14.26
C SER A 45 26.93 -0.96 14.90
N PRO A 46 25.77 -0.26 14.92
CA PRO A 46 25.65 1.05 15.53
C PRO A 46 25.95 1.00 17.04
N PRO A 47 26.59 2.03 17.62
CA PRO A 47 26.79 2.12 19.06
C PRO A 47 25.50 2.49 19.79
N GLU A 48 25.32 2.03 21.01
CA GLU A 48 24.23 2.50 21.86
C GLU A 48 24.42 4.00 22.21
N PRO A 49 23.34 4.79 22.28
CA PRO A 49 21.91 4.43 22.13
C PRO A 49 21.39 4.56 20.68
N MET A 50 22.23 4.53 19.66
CA MET A 50 21.84 4.65 18.25
C MET A 50 20.96 3.46 17.83
N THR A 51 19.82 3.77 17.21
CA THR A 51 18.89 2.76 16.68
C THR A 51 19.40 2.18 15.35
N GLU A 52 18.71 1.18 14.80
CA GLU A 52 19.03 0.61 13.49
C GLU A 52 18.56 1.51 12.32
N ILE A 53 17.72 2.52 12.58
CA ILE A 53 17.29 3.51 11.59
C ILE A 53 18.10 4.77 11.81
N PHE A 54 18.91 5.14 10.82
CA PHE A 54 19.80 6.29 10.87
C PHE A 54 20.12 6.80 9.47
N THR A 55 20.47 8.06 9.37
CA THR A 55 21.03 8.67 8.16
C THR A 55 22.51 8.31 7.97
N LEU A 56 23.00 8.39 6.74
CA LEU A 56 24.45 8.21 6.49
C LEU A 56 25.30 9.22 7.26
N SER A 57 24.82 10.43 7.48
CA SER A 57 25.54 11.46 8.28
C SER A 57 25.67 11.03 9.73
N GLU A 58 24.60 10.54 10.36
CA GLU A 58 24.64 10.00 11.72
C GLU A 58 25.58 8.80 11.84
N ALA A 59 25.53 7.89 10.85
CA ALA A 59 26.44 6.76 10.80
C ALA A 59 27.92 7.21 10.70
N ALA A 60 28.22 8.20 9.84
CA ALA A 60 29.57 8.72 9.63
C ALA A 60 30.15 9.35 10.91
N GLU A 61 29.33 10.08 11.69
CA GLU A 61 29.75 10.67 12.96
C GLU A 61 30.11 9.62 14.03
N LYS A 62 29.48 8.46 13.98
CA LYS A 62 29.64 7.38 14.97
C LYS A 62 30.48 6.21 14.48
N PHE A 63 30.93 6.28 13.23
CA PHE A 63 31.68 5.19 12.60
C PHE A 63 32.98 4.89 13.34
N SER A 64 33.22 3.60 13.60
CA SER A 64 34.49 3.07 14.10
C SER A 64 34.77 1.72 13.47
N PHE A 65 36.02 1.47 13.09
CA PHE A 65 36.47 0.19 12.57
C PHE A 65 36.33 -0.96 13.57
N ASP A 66 36.35 -0.69 14.87
CA ASP A 66 36.17 -1.69 15.92
C ASP A 66 34.77 -2.32 15.90
N ARG A 67 33.81 -1.62 15.29
CA ARG A 67 32.42 -2.06 15.14
C ARG A 67 32.12 -2.69 13.78
N VAL A 68 33.13 -2.83 12.93
CA VAL A 68 32.99 -3.52 11.65
C VAL A 68 32.98 -5.03 11.89
N ASN A 69 31.94 -5.71 11.43
CA ASN A 69 31.78 -7.15 11.55
C ASN A 69 32.84 -7.88 10.70
N LYS A 70 33.51 -8.86 11.29
CA LYS A 70 34.52 -9.66 10.59
C LYS A 70 33.92 -10.86 9.84
N ALA A 71 32.74 -11.31 10.23
CA ALA A 71 32.02 -12.41 9.59
C ALA A 71 31.17 -11.89 8.41
N GLY A 72 30.98 -12.76 7.41
CA GLY A 72 30.06 -12.45 6.30
C GLY A 72 28.64 -12.25 6.80
N ALA A 73 27.99 -11.17 6.34
CA ALA A 73 26.60 -10.87 6.69
C ALA A 73 25.66 -11.55 5.70
N LYS A 74 24.61 -12.18 6.21
CA LYS A 74 23.54 -12.74 5.38
C LYS A 74 22.58 -11.61 4.96
N PHE A 75 22.29 -11.53 3.67
CA PHE A 75 21.30 -10.61 3.14
C PHE A 75 19.89 -11.06 3.54
N ASP A 76 19.13 -10.18 4.17
CA ASP A 76 17.79 -10.41 4.69
C ASP A 76 16.80 -9.44 4.02
N TRP A 77 15.97 -9.99 3.14
CA TRP A 77 14.95 -9.24 2.41
C TRP A 77 13.86 -8.70 3.32
N ASP A 78 13.46 -9.44 4.34
CA ASP A 78 12.40 -9.02 5.26
C ASP A 78 12.86 -7.83 6.09
N LYS A 79 14.14 -7.85 6.53
CA LYS A 79 14.72 -6.71 7.23
C LYS A 79 14.85 -5.48 6.33
N LEU A 80 15.22 -5.64 5.06
CA LEU A 80 15.28 -4.53 4.11
C LEU A 80 13.87 -3.96 3.83
N ASN A 81 12.86 -4.81 3.64
CA ASN A 81 11.47 -4.42 3.46
C ASN A 81 10.96 -3.63 4.68
N TRP A 82 11.19 -4.17 5.87
CA TRP A 82 10.81 -3.49 7.11
C TRP A 82 11.47 -2.10 7.22
N LEU A 83 12.77 -2.04 6.99
CA LEU A 83 13.53 -0.79 7.10
C LEU A 83 13.05 0.23 6.07
N ASN A 84 12.84 -0.17 4.83
CA ASN A 84 12.30 0.70 3.79
C ASN A 84 10.90 1.22 4.14
N GLY A 85 10.02 0.35 4.67
CA GLY A 85 8.71 0.75 5.19
C GLY A 85 8.82 1.82 6.28
N GLN A 86 9.78 1.70 7.21
CA GLN A 86 9.98 2.73 8.25
C GLN A 86 10.34 4.09 7.67
N TYR A 87 11.17 4.14 6.64
CA TYR A 87 11.47 5.40 5.93
C TYR A 87 10.21 5.96 5.25
N LEU A 88 9.45 5.15 4.53
CA LEU A 88 8.24 5.58 3.85
C LEU A 88 7.16 6.10 4.81
N HIS A 89 6.98 5.42 5.95
CA HIS A 89 5.96 5.78 6.94
C HIS A 89 6.27 7.08 7.68
N THR A 90 7.52 7.52 7.71
CA THR A 90 7.93 8.77 8.36
C THR A 90 8.01 9.97 7.42
N MET A 91 7.94 9.73 6.11
CA MET A 91 7.98 10.80 5.10
C MET A 91 6.64 11.56 5.06
N PRO A 92 6.66 12.88 4.78
CA PRO A 92 5.44 13.63 4.46
C PRO A 92 4.71 13.04 3.25
N VAL A 93 3.38 13.01 3.30
CA VAL A 93 2.53 12.45 2.22
C VAL A 93 2.89 13.03 0.85
N ALA A 94 3.10 14.34 0.75
CA ALA A 94 3.48 14.98 -0.50
C ALA A 94 4.78 14.40 -1.08
N GLN A 95 5.77 14.14 -0.24
CA GLN A 95 7.04 13.55 -0.67
C GLN A 95 6.86 12.09 -1.12
N VAL A 96 6.09 11.30 -0.39
CA VAL A 96 5.77 9.92 -0.81
C VAL A 96 5.01 9.94 -2.12
N THR A 97 4.06 10.87 -2.32
CA THR A 97 3.32 11.01 -3.58
C THR A 97 4.27 11.27 -4.75
N ASP A 98 5.27 12.13 -4.59
CA ASP A 98 6.29 12.38 -5.64
C ASP A 98 7.06 11.12 -6.00
N LEU A 99 7.35 10.27 -5.02
CA LEU A 99 8.01 8.99 -5.24
C LEU A 99 7.10 7.96 -5.92
N LEU A 100 5.78 8.00 -5.70
CA LEU A 100 4.81 7.04 -6.24
C LEU A 100 4.37 7.36 -7.67
N ILE A 101 4.32 8.64 -8.05
CA ILE A 101 3.90 9.09 -9.39
C ILE A 101 4.64 8.32 -10.52
N PRO A 102 5.97 8.15 -10.52
CA PRO A 102 6.66 7.39 -11.56
C PRO A 102 6.20 5.91 -11.68
N TYR A 103 5.84 5.28 -10.57
CA TYR A 103 5.35 3.88 -10.57
C TYR A 103 3.95 3.79 -11.18
N TRP A 104 3.04 4.70 -10.83
CA TRP A 104 1.71 4.79 -11.45
C TRP A 104 1.79 5.06 -12.95
N GLN A 105 2.66 6.00 -13.37
CA GLN A 105 2.89 6.30 -14.79
C GLN A 105 3.48 5.10 -15.54
N ALA A 106 4.47 4.41 -14.96
CA ALA A 106 5.07 3.21 -15.55
C ALA A 106 4.07 2.05 -15.68
N ALA A 107 3.08 1.97 -14.78
CA ALA A 107 1.97 1.02 -14.86
C ALA A 107 0.89 1.40 -15.89
N GLY A 108 1.04 2.53 -16.57
CA GLY A 108 0.07 3.05 -17.54
C GLY A 108 -1.24 3.49 -16.89
N TYR A 109 -1.17 4.05 -15.68
CA TYR A 109 -2.31 4.69 -15.02
C TYR A 109 -2.47 6.11 -15.55
N GLU A 110 -3.69 6.49 -15.87
CA GLU A 110 -4.02 7.78 -16.46
C GLU A 110 -4.42 8.77 -15.36
N PHE A 111 -3.69 9.86 -15.24
CA PHE A 111 -3.95 11.00 -14.34
C PHE A 111 -3.09 12.19 -14.75
N ASP A 112 -3.49 13.38 -14.34
CA ASP A 112 -2.68 14.60 -14.46
C ASP A 112 -1.97 14.85 -13.11
N PRO A 113 -0.60 14.78 -13.06
CA PRO A 113 0.15 14.91 -11.80
C PRO A 113 -0.06 16.26 -11.08
N GLU A 114 -0.38 17.33 -11.80
CA GLU A 114 -0.61 18.66 -11.23
C GLU A 114 -2.09 18.84 -10.85
N HIS A 115 -2.97 18.57 -11.79
CA HIS A 115 -4.42 18.77 -11.60
C HIS A 115 -5.00 17.77 -10.57
N ASP A 116 -4.60 16.51 -10.63
CA ASP A 116 -5.07 15.45 -9.73
C ASP A 116 -4.26 15.36 -8.43
N ARG A 117 -3.29 16.25 -8.21
CA ARG A 117 -2.39 16.20 -7.04
C ARG A 117 -3.11 15.98 -5.70
N PRO A 118 -4.18 16.73 -5.38
CA PRO A 118 -4.88 16.52 -4.11
C PRO A 118 -5.51 15.13 -3.97
N TRP A 119 -5.98 14.55 -5.08
CA TRP A 119 -6.54 13.21 -5.13
C TRP A 119 -5.45 12.14 -4.98
N LEU A 120 -4.30 12.31 -5.66
CA LEU A 120 -3.14 11.42 -5.52
C LEU A 120 -2.58 11.42 -4.09
N GLU A 121 -2.56 12.57 -3.42
CA GLU A 121 -2.14 12.66 -2.01
C GLU A 121 -3.10 11.94 -1.07
N GLN A 122 -4.40 11.95 -1.33
CA GLN A 122 -5.35 11.15 -0.57
C GLN A 122 -5.14 9.65 -0.78
N ILE A 123 -4.88 9.21 -2.01
CA ILE A 123 -4.51 7.82 -2.31
C ILE A 123 -3.23 7.45 -1.56
N THR A 124 -2.22 8.31 -1.61
CA THR A 124 -0.96 8.10 -0.90
C THR A 124 -1.19 7.97 0.60
N ALA A 125 -1.95 8.88 1.21
CA ALA A 125 -2.27 8.83 2.63
C ALA A 125 -3.00 7.54 3.04
N LEU A 126 -3.83 7.01 2.14
CA LEU A 126 -4.54 5.75 2.34
C LEU A 126 -3.59 4.54 2.36
N VAL A 127 -2.61 4.49 1.45
CA VAL A 127 -1.79 3.28 1.24
C VAL A 127 -0.40 3.34 1.88
N ALA A 128 0.18 4.52 2.05
CA ALA A 128 1.54 4.68 2.57
C ALA A 128 1.81 3.97 3.90
N PRO A 129 0.86 3.95 4.89
CA PRO A 129 1.07 3.22 6.14
C PRO A 129 1.25 1.70 5.99
N SER A 130 0.90 1.14 4.84
CA SER A 130 0.99 -0.30 4.56
C SER A 130 2.09 -0.64 3.55
N LEU A 131 2.74 0.36 2.94
CA LEU A 131 3.79 0.11 1.95
C LEU A 131 5.09 -0.32 2.63
N ALA A 132 5.62 -1.46 2.21
CA ALA A 132 7.01 -1.82 2.46
C ALA A 132 7.93 -1.35 1.32
N ARG A 133 7.41 -1.30 0.10
CA ARG A 133 8.11 -0.82 -1.11
C ARG A 133 7.18 0.02 -1.99
N LEU A 134 7.76 0.94 -2.76
CA LEU A 134 6.99 1.83 -3.63
C LEU A 134 6.27 1.10 -4.77
N ASP A 135 6.84 0.01 -5.30
CA ASP A 135 6.24 -0.77 -6.39
C ASP A 135 4.91 -1.45 -6.00
N GLU A 136 4.70 -1.72 -4.72
CA GLU A 136 3.47 -2.33 -4.19
C GLU A 136 2.22 -1.44 -4.42
N VAL A 137 2.43 -0.13 -4.58
CA VAL A 137 1.34 0.82 -4.84
C VAL A 137 0.55 0.48 -6.09
N ILE A 138 1.18 -0.13 -7.10
CA ILE A 138 0.55 -0.47 -8.37
C ILE A 138 -0.67 -1.38 -8.12
N GLU A 139 -0.46 -2.51 -7.46
CA GLU A 139 -1.55 -3.44 -7.18
C GLU A 139 -2.51 -2.91 -6.10
N MET A 140 -2.00 -2.25 -5.06
CA MET A 140 -2.83 -1.70 -3.99
C MET A 140 -3.83 -0.65 -4.46
N THR A 141 -3.51 0.07 -5.53
CA THR A 141 -4.35 1.17 -6.06
C THR A 141 -4.97 0.87 -7.43
N ARG A 142 -4.73 -0.32 -8.00
CA ARG A 142 -5.23 -0.73 -9.32
C ARG A 142 -6.71 -0.40 -9.51
N TYR A 143 -7.53 -0.69 -8.49
CA TYR A 143 -8.97 -0.43 -8.52
C TYR A 143 -9.34 1.05 -8.64
N LEU A 144 -8.44 1.98 -8.38
CA LEU A 144 -8.69 3.43 -8.52
C LEU A 144 -8.42 3.94 -9.94
N PHE A 145 -7.58 3.27 -10.71
CA PHE A 145 -7.10 3.74 -12.02
C PHE A 145 -7.55 2.87 -13.20
N LYS A 146 -7.97 1.65 -12.96
CA LYS A 146 -8.36 0.70 -14.01
C LYS A 146 -9.83 0.30 -13.89
N PRO A 147 -10.44 -0.21 -14.97
CA PRO A 147 -11.78 -0.80 -14.90
C PRO A 147 -11.87 -1.81 -13.76
N LEU A 148 -13.04 -1.86 -13.13
CA LEU A 148 -13.27 -2.75 -11.99
C LEU A 148 -13.24 -4.21 -12.46
N GLU A 149 -12.38 -5.00 -11.85
CA GLU A 149 -12.31 -6.46 -12.03
C GLU A 149 -12.65 -7.12 -10.68
N PHE A 150 -13.54 -8.09 -10.70
CA PHE A 150 -13.93 -8.81 -9.50
C PHE A 150 -13.11 -10.09 -9.35
N THR A 151 -12.50 -10.27 -8.16
CA THR A 151 -11.92 -11.57 -7.79
C THR A 151 -13.02 -12.63 -7.65
N GLU A 152 -12.67 -13.90 -7.79
CA GLU A 152 -13.65 -15.01 -7.66
C GLU A 152 -14.31 -15.03 -6.27
N ASP A 153 -13.56 -14.71 -5.21
CA ASP A 153 -14.10 -14.60 -3.86
C ASP A 153 -15.09 -13.44 -3.73
N ALA A 154 -14.83 -12.31 -4.39
CA ALA A 154 -15.73 -11.16 -4.40
C ALA A 154 -17.01 -11.49 -5.16
N LYS A 155 -16.94 -12.13 -6.34
CA LYS A 155 -18.11 -12.60 -7.10
C LYS A 155 -18.96 -13.56 -6.27
N THR A 156 -18.31 -14.56 -5.68
CA THR A 156 -19.00 -15.55 -4.82
C THR A 156 -19.71 -14.85 -3.65
N HIS A 157 -19.09 -13.85 -3.04
CA HIS A 157 -19.71 -13.09 -1.95
C HIS A 157 -20.89 -12.24 -2.43
N LEU A 158 -20.75 -11.57 -3.58
CA LEU A 158 -21.82 -10.72 -4.14
C LEU A 158 -23.08 -11.51 -4.51
N GLN A 159 -22.94 -12.80 -4.83
CA GLN A 159 -24.05 -13.72 -5.12
C GLN A 159 -24.70 -14.31 -3.86
N GLN A 160 -24.16 -14.04 -2.66
CA GLN A 160 -24.75 -14.52 -1.41
C GLN A 160 -25.99 -13.72 -1.03
N GLU A 161 -26.91 -14.38 -0.32
CA GLU A 161 -28.10 -13.74 0.23
C GLU A 161 -27.72 -12.53 1.12
N GLY A 162 -28.40 -11.42 0.89
CA GLY A 162 -28.20 -10.15 1.60
C GLY A 162 -27.18 -9.21 0.96
N SER A 163 -26.31 -9.67 0.05
CA SER A 163 -25.32 -8.79 -0.61
C SER A 163 -26.01 -7.79 -1.55
N THR A 164 -26.90 -8.27 -2.41
CA THR A 164 -27.72 -7.42 -3.32
C THR A 164 -28.55 -6.42 -2.54
N THR A 165 -29.22 -6.89 -1.46
CA THR A 165 -30.00 -6.01 -0.56
C THR A 165 -29.15 -4.93 0.08
N ALA A 166 -27.95 -5.28 0.55
CA ALA A 166 -27.01 -4.31 1.15
C ALA A 166 -26.59 -3.24 0.15
N ILE A 167 -26.18 -3.63 -1.06
CA ILE A 167 -25.70 -2.70 -2.09
C ILE A 167 -26.85 -1.78 -2.55
N GLN A 168 -28.05 -2.31 -2.79
CA GLN A 168 -29.21 -1.50 -3.20
C GLN A 168 -29.60 -0.50 -2.11
N ALA A 169 -29.60 -0.91 -0.84
CA ALA A 169 -29.90 -0.03 0.28
C ALA A 169 -28.85 1.08 0.43
N ILE A 170 -27.56 0.77 0.22
CA ILE A 170 -26.48 1.76 0.22
C ILE A 170 -26.69 2.77 -0.90
N LEU A 171 -26.96 2.34 -2.13
CA LEU A 171 -27.23 3.20 -3.27
C LEU A 171 -28.36 4.19 -2.97
N ASN A 172 -29.48 3.69 -2.43
CA ASN A 172 -30.64 4.52 -2.10
C ASN A 172 -30.29 5.55 -1.00
N ALA A 173 -29.50 5.16 0.00
CA ALA A 173 -29.08 6.04 1.09
C ALA A 173 -28.11 7.14 0.63
N MET A 174 -27.28 6.89 -0.39
CA MET A 174 -26.37 7.89 -0.95
C MET A 174 -27.09 9.07 -1.63
N ASP A 175 -28.31 8.89 -2.11
CA ASP A 175 -29.05 9.96 -2.78
C ASP A 175 -29.50 11.07 -1.83
N ALA A 176 -29.53 10.80 -0.53
CA ALA A 176 -30.05 11.70 0.48
C ALA A 176 -29.03 12.74 0.99
N GLN A 177 -27.72 12.54 0.80
CA GLN A 177 -26.70 13.39 1.42
C GLN A 177 -25.33 13.30 0.73
N ALA A 178 -24.52 14.37 0.91
CA ALA A 178 -23.13 14.37 0.48
C ALA A 178 -22.32 13.34 1.28
N LEU A 179 -21.42 12.62 0.60
CA LEU A 179 -20.56 11.63 1.25
C LEU A 179 -19.41 12.30 2.00
N THR A 180 -19.35 12.02 3.28
CA THR A 180 -18.27 12.37 4.22
C THR A 180 -17.94 11.13 5.03
N GLU A 181 -16.87 11.15 5.80
CA GLU A 181 -16.51 10.02 6.67
C GLU A 181 -17.65 9.69 7.66
N ALA A 182 -18.26 10.72 8.26
CA ALA A 182 -19.39 10.55 9.18
C ALA A 182 -20.62 9.97 8.46
N SER A 183 -21.00 10.53 7.31
CA SER A 183 -22.19 10.07 6.59
C SER A 183 -22.04 8.68 6.01
N THR A 184 -20.85 8.27 5.56
CA THR A 184 -20.59 6.89 5.10
C THR A 184 -20.74 5.89 6.24
N GLN A 185 -20.23 6.21 7.44
CA GLN A 185 -20.42 5.37 8.61
C GLN A 185 -21.89 5.27 9.03
N ASP A 186 -22.63 6.38 8.93
CA ASP A 186 -24.06 6.39 9.29
C ASP A 186 -24.90 5.62 8.25
N ILE A 187 -24.60 5.74 6.94
CA ILE A 187 -25.21 4.89 5.91
C ILE A 187 -25.01 3.43 6.21
N ILE A 188 -23.78 3.01 6.55
CA ILE A 188 -23.48 1.61 6.88
C ILE A 188 -24.31 1.15 8.09
N LYS A 189 -24.36 1.94 9.17
CA LYS A 189 -25.16 1.63 10.37
C LYS A 189 -26.65 1.53 10.06
N GLN A 190 -27.16 2.49 9.27
CA GLN A 190 -28.55 2.53 8.85
C GLN A 190 -28.92 1.26 8.06
N VAL A 191 -28.15 0.91 7.04
CA VAL A 191 -28.37 -0.29 6.23
C VAL A 191 -28.35 -1.57 7.08
N VAL A 192 -27.38 -1.71 7.98
CA VAL A 192 -27.32 -2.85 8.93
C VAL A 192 -28.61 -2.97 9.72
N LYS A 193 -29.13 -1.86 10.26
CA LYS A 193 -30.32 -1.83 11.10
C LYS A 193 -31.60 -2.05 10.29
N GLU A 194 -31.79 -1.33 9.19
CA GLU A 194 -33.03 -1.35 8.43
C GLU A 194 -33.23 -2.64 7.63
N GLN A 195 -32.15 -3.20 7.11
CA GLN A 195 -32.19 -4.45 6.35
C GLN A 195 -32.02 -5.70 7.25
N ASN A 196 -31.85 -5.50 8.56
CA ASN A 196 -31.57 -6.60 9.51
C ASN A 196 -30.42 -7.51 9.09
N LEU A 197 -29.37 -6.93 8.51
CA LEU A 197 -28.20 -7.65 8.01
C LEU A 197 -27.05 -7.62 9.04
N LYS A 198 -26.21 -8.67 9.04
CA LYS A 198 -24.97 -8.64 9.83
C LYS A 198 -24.01 -7.59 9.27
N LYS A 199 -23.40 -6.80 10.14
CA LYS A 199 -22.40 -5.77 9.76
C LYS A 199 -21.32 -6.32 8.82
N GLY A 200 -20.85 -7.55 9.07
CA GLY A 200 -19.83 -8.21 8.23
C GLY A 200 -20.29 -8.43 6.78
N VAL A 201 -21.59 -8.74 6.56
CA VAL A 201 -22.16 -8.89 5.20
C VAL A 201 -22.16 -7.54 4.51
N VAL A 202 -22.68 -6.48 5.15
CA VAL A 202 -22.73 -5.13 4.58
C VAL A 202 -21.33 -4.62 4.22
N MET A 203 -20.37 -4.76 5.15
CA MET A 203 -18.99 -4.30 4.94
C MET A 203 -18.28 -5.06 3.80
N LYS A 204 -18.45 -6.39 3.73
CA LYS A 204 -17.86 -7.21 2.66
C LYS A 204 -18.49 -6.92 1.32
N SER A 205 -19.82 -6.77 1.26
CA SER A 205 -20.54 -6.42 0.03
C SER A 205 -20.14 -5.05 -0.50
N LEU A 206 -20.04 -4.06 0.39
CA LEU A 206 -19.58 -2.71 0.07
C LEU A 206 -18.15 -2.74 -0.48
N ARG A 207 -17.23 -3.45 0.17
CA ARG A 207 -15.85 -3.58 -0.28
C ARG A 207 -15.75 -4.28 -1.63
N ALA A 208 -16.42 -5.42 -1.79
CA ALA A 208 -16.45 -6.16 -3.05
C ALA A 208 -16.98 -5.30 -4.20
N ALA A 209 -18.08 -4.57 -3.98
CA ALA A 209 -18.67 -3.69 -4.98
C ALA A 209 -17.75 -2.52 -5.38
N LEU A 210 -17.04 -1.91 -4.43
CA LEU A 210 -16.19 -0.74 -4.69
C LEU A 210 -14.81 -1.11 -5.25
N THR A 211 -14.21 -2.19 -4.78
CA THR A 211 -12.81 -2.52 -5.07
C THR A 211 -12.62 -3.80 -5.89
N GLY A 212 -13.66 -4.59 -6.09
CA GLY A 212 -13.59 -5.88 -6.75
C GLY A 212 -12.98 -7.00 -5.89
N ALA A 213 -12.61 -6.72 -4.63
CA ALA A 213 -11.93 -7.66 -3.73
C ALA A 213 -12.55 -7.64 -2.33
N LEU A 214 -12.28 -8.67 -1.52
CA LEU A 214 -12.77 -8.75 -0.13
C LEU A 214 -11.78 -8.15 0.89
N GLN A 215 -10.55 -7.85 0.47
CA GLN A 215 -9.50 -7.24 1.29
C GLN A 215 -8.92 -6.02 0.58
N GLY A 216 -8.24 -5.17 1.32
CA GLY A 216 -7.62 -3.96 0.78
C GLY A 216 -7.50 -2.85 1.83
N PRO A 217 -7.14 -1.63 1.42
CA PRO A 217 -7.00 -0.46 2.29
C PRO A 217 -8.28 -0.10 3.03
N ASP A 218 -8.26 0.95 3.85
CA ASP A 218 -9.45 1.40 4.58
C ASP A 218 -10.65 1.60 3.63
N LEU A 219 -11.78 0.99 3.99
CA LEU A 219 -12.95 0.94 3.11
C LEU A 219 -13.65 2.29 2.98
N VAL A 220 -13.77 3.03 4.08
CA VAL A 220 -14.45 4.33 4.09
C VAL A 220 -13.64 5.34 3.27
N GLN A 221 -12.33 5.39 3.48
CA GLN A 221 -11.44 6.26 2.72
C GLN A 221 -11.42 5.87 1.23
N SER A 222 -11.37 4.58 0.91
CA SER A 222 -11.47 4.08 -0.47
C SER A 222 -12.77 4.53 -1.14
N TRP A 223 -13.90 4.46 -0.45
CA TRP A 223 -15.19 4.93 -0.96
C TRP A 223 -15.18 6.43 -1.23
N LEU A 224 -14.71 7.24 -0.29
CA LEU A 224 -14.62 8.70 -0.45
C LEU A 224 -13.76 9.11 -1.65
N ILE A 225 -12.61 8.45 -1.82
CA ILE A 225 -11.71 8.68 -2.96
C ILE A 225 -12.39 8.34 -4.29
N LEU A 226 -13.11 7.22 -4.37
CA LEU A 226 -13.89 6.83 -5.55
C LEU A 226 -15.04 7.80 -5.85
N ASN A 227 -15.74 8.25 -4.81
CA ASN A 227 -16.87 9.17 -4.94
C ASN A 227 -16.44 10.53 -5.49
N GLN A 228 -15.26 11.05 -5.14
CA GLN A 228 -14.72 12.30 -5.69
C GLN A 228 -14.57 12.27 -7.22
N LYS A 229 -14.38 11.12 -7.81
CA LYS A 229 -14.31 10.90 -9.26
C LYS A 229 -15.63 10.38 -9.85
N GLY A 230 -16.69 10.28 -9.04
CA GLY A 230 -18.00 9.77 -9.46
C GLY A 230 -18.03 8.29 -9.83
N MET A 231 -17.03 7.50 -9.39
CA MET A 231 -16.84 6.11 -9.82
C MET A 231 -17.65 5.10 -9.02
N ASP A 232 -18.11 5.45 -7.85
CA ASP A 232 -18.73 4.52 -6.88
C ASP A 232 -20.10 4.03 -7.35
N ARG A 233 -20.95 4.88 -7.91
CA ARG A 233 -22.30 4.50 -8.39
C ARG A 233 -22.25 3.45 -9.48
N ASP A 234 -21.42 3.65 -10.49
CA ASP A 234 -21.26 2.70 -11.59
C ASP A 234 -20.76 1.35 -11.08
N ARG A 235 -19.89 1.33 -10.08
CA ARG A 235 -19.39 0.11 -9.46
C ARG A 235 -20.47 -0.66 -8.69
N PHE A 236 -21.32 0.05 -7.96
CA PHE A 236 -22.47 -0.59 -7.32
C PHE A 236 -23.41 -1.21 -8.35
N GLN A 237 -23.65 -0.52 -9.48
CA GLN A 237 -24.47 -1.08 -10.56
C GLN A 237 -23.84 -2.30 -11.21
N GLN A 238 -22.51 -2.27 -11.45
CA GLN A 238 -21.77 -3.44 -11.94
C GLN A 238 -21.86 -4.62 -10.97
N ALA A 239 -21.71 -4.37 -9.66
CA ALA A 239 -21.83 -5.41 -8.65
C ALA A 239 -23.24 -6.01 -8.59
N LEU A 240 -24.30 -5.20 -8.72
CA LEU A 240 -25.67 -5.65 -8.79
C LEU A 240 -25.97 -6.48 -10.06
N SER A 241 -25.24 -6.27 -11.13
CA SER A 241 -25.40 -7.06 -12.36
C SER A 241 -24.81 -8.47 -12.29
N LEU A 242 -24.04 -8.79 -11.25
CA LEU A 242 -23.46 -10.11 -11.01
C LEU A 242 -24.36 -11.03 -10.17
N SER A 243 -25.42 -10.48 -9.57
CA SER A 243 -26.32 -11.16 -8.63
C SER A 243 -27.48 -11.85 -9.32
#